data_76a249fa65fbbf3d7ed7e60ce02c0687
#
_entry.id   76a249fa65fbbf3d7ed7e60ce02c0687
#
_cell.length_a   1.000
_cell.length_b   1.000
_cell.length_c   1.000
_cell.angle_alpha   90.00
_cell.angle_beta   90.00
_cell.angle_gamma   90.00
#
_symmetry.space_group_name_H-M   'P 1'
#
loop_
_entity.id
_entity.type
_entity.pdbx_description
1 polymer ?
#
loop_
_entity_poly.entity_id
_entity_poly.type
_entity_poly.pdbx_seq_one_letter_code
_entity_poly.pdbx_strand_id
1 'polypeptide(L)'
;MKITNRLKKNLLVLDGIDNDFIEYGKELACPECEGVLLYSIVNSYGFDSLTEEVKCFLVKKMRGVKYLSEDNKYSYDESQLYVSKNTCQNCLKYFSTVFTYKEVQSARYRLYLVGFFEGDLKQIKH
;
A
#
# COMPACT_ATOMS: atom_id res chain seq x y z
N MET A 1 -14.37 -15.93 -0.38
CA MET A 1 -13.54 -14.72 -0.19
C MET A 1 -12.26 -14.84 -1.00
N LYS A 2 -11.92 -13.81 -1.72
CA LYS A 2 -10.70 -13.83 -2.53
C LYS A 2 -10.02 -12.47 -2.50
N ILE A 3 -8.81 -12.44 -1.97
CA ILE A 3 -7.97 -11.25 -1.94
C ILE A 3 -6.82 -11.47 -2.91
N THR A 4 -6.70 -10.61 -3.90
CA THR A 4 -5.71 -10.76 -4.97
C THR A 4 -4.82 -9.54 -5.02
N ASN A 5 -3.49 -9.76 -5.02
CA ASN A 5 -2.54 -8.69 -5.29
C ASN A 5 -2.48 -8.46 -6.80
N ARG A 6 -3.00 -7.32 -7.25
CA ARG A 6 -3.05 -6.98 -8.67
C ARG A 6 -1.72 -6.39 -9.18
N LEU A 7 -0.79 -6.16 -8.28
CA LEU A 7 0.52 -5.62 -8.62
C LEU A 7 1.46 -6.76 -9.00
N LYS A 8 2.00 -6.73 -10.21
CA LYS A 8 2.88 -7.79 -10.69
C LYS A 8 4.30 -7.67 -10.20
N LYS A 9 4.73 -6.46 -9.89
CA LYS A 9 6.05 -6.17 -9.34
C LYS A 9 6.00 -4.88 -8.56
N ASN A 10 6.94 -4.71 -7.63
CA ASN A 10 7.03 -3.46 -6.88
C ASN A 10 7.43 -2.33 -7.82
N LEU A 11 6.86 -1.15 -7.61
CA LEU A 11 7.07 0.00 -8.47
C LEU A 11 7.65 1.17 -7.68
N LEU A 12 8.72 1.75 -8.19
CA LEU A 12 9.24 3.01 -7.66
C LEU A 12 8.38 4.14 -8.25
N VAL A 13 7.57 4.75 -7.41
CA VAL A 13 6.61 5.78 -7.84
C VAL A 13 7.19 7.17 -7.73
N LEU A 14 7.97 7.41 -6.68
CA LEU A 14 8.55 8.71 -6.42
C LEU A 14 9.96 8.53 -5.87
N ASP A 15 10.92 9.28 -6.42
CA ASP A 15 12.27 9.38 -5.86
C ASP A 15 12.75 10.79 -6.14
N GLY A 16 12.54 11.70 -5.19
CA GLY A 16 12.90 13.09 -5.35
C GLY A 16 12.10 14.00 -4.45
N ILE A 17 11.96 15.25 -4.86
CA ILE A 17 11.20 16.25 -4.11
C ILE A 17 9.72 15.91 -4.22
N ASP A 18 9.06 15.83 -3.06
CA ASP A 18 7.61 15.60 -3.04
C ASP A 18 6.90 16.94 -2.96
N ASN A 19 6.22 17.32 -4.04
CA ASN A 19 5.44 18.55 -4.08
C ASN A 19 3.95 18.29 -3.88
N ASP A 20 3.48 17.07 -4.16
CA ASP A 20 2.05 16.83 -4.29
C ASP A 20 1.50 15.62 -3.54
N PHE A 21 2.31 14.63 -3.22
CA PHE A 21 1.79 13.38 -2.67
C PHE A 21 1.07 13.58 -1.34
N ILE A 22 1.63 14.40 -0.45
CA ILE A 22 1.02 14.63 0.86
C ILE A 22 -0.36 15.29 0.71
N GLU A 23 -0.51 16.23 -0.21
CA GLU A 23 -1.77 16.96 -0.40
C GLU A 23 -2.75 16.24 -1.30
N TYR A 24 -2.27 15.65 -2.40
CA TYR A 24 -3.15 15.14 -3.47
C TYR A 24 -3.09 13.64 -3.68
N GLY A 25 -2.05 12.98 -3.16
CA GLY A 25 -1.89 11.54 -3.35
C GLY A 25 -1.46 11.17 -4.76
N LYS A 26 -1.60 9.89 -5.08
CA LYS A 26 -1.29 9.32 -6.39
C LYS A 26 -2.45 8.50 -6.89
N GLU A 27 -2.57 8.41 -8.21
CA GLU A 27 -3.68 7.72 -8.84
C GLU A 27 -3.27 6.34 -9.34
N LEU A 28 -4.23 5.41 -9.28
CA LEU A 28 -4.12 4.09 -9.89
C LEU A 28 -5.38 3.84 -10.70
N ALA A 29 -5.25 3.13 -11.80
CA ALA A 29 -6.40 2.70 -12.58
C ALA A 29 -7.01 1.45 -11.97
N CYS A 30 -8.33 1.42 -11.86
CA CYS A 30 -9.04 0.22 -11.44
C CYS A 30 -8.86 -0.85 -12.51
N PRO A 31 -8.38 -2.05 -12.16
CA PRO A 31 -8.15 -3.09 -13.17
C PRO A 31 -9.42 -3.63 -13.80
N GLU A 32 -10.58 -3.37 -13.21
CA GLU A 32 -11.85 -3.89 -13.74
C GLU A 32 -12.56 -2.91 -14.68
N CYS A 33 -12.51 -1.61 -14.37
CA CYS A 33 -13.31 -0.64 -15.12
C CYS A 33 -12.52 0.60 -15.54
N GLU A 34 -11.23 0.63 -15.25
CA GLU A 34 -10.32 1.74 -15.55
C GLU A 34 -10.67 3.06 -14.83
N GLY A 35 -11.59 3.00 -13.86
CA GLY A 35 -11.86 4.15 -13.01
C GLY A 35 -10.65 4.53 -12.18
N VAL A 36 -10.65 5.76 -11.67
CA VAL A 36 -9.52 6.29 -10.92
C VAL A 36 -9.63 5.91 -9.45
N LEU A 37 -8.53 5.40 -8.89
CA LEU A 37 -8.37 5.14 -7.46
C LEU A 37 -7.26 6.04 -6.95
N LEU A 38 -7.44 6.60 -5.75
CA LEU A 38 -6.47 7.52 -5.17
C LEU A 38 -5.92 6.96 -3.87
N TYR A 39 -4.60 6.95 -3.72
CA TYR A 39 -3.98 6.61 -2.44
C TYR A 39 -3.10 7.76 -1.98
N SER A 40 -3.04 7.97 -0.66
CA SER A 40 -2.30 9.08 -0.08
C SER A 40 -1.90 8.78 1.36
N ILE A 41 -0.93 9.55 1.86
CA ILE A 41 -0.54 9.46 3.27
C ILE A 41 -1.70 9.89 4.17
N VAL A 42 -2.44 10.92 3.78
CA VAL A 42 -3.55 11.44 4.59
C VAL A 42 -4.65 10.39 4.78
N ASN A 43 -4.91 9.59 3.75
CA ASN A 43 -5.93 8.57 3.78
C ASN A 43 -5.37 7.17 4.10
N SER A 44 -4.24 7.12 4.76
CA SER A 44 -3.59 5.86 5.07
C SER A 44 -3.45 5.64 6.56
N TYR A 45 -3.13 4.40 6.91
CA TYR A 45 -2.77 4.02 8.27
C TYR A 45 -1.58 3.07 8.19
N GLY A 46 -0.90 2.84 9.32
CA GLY A 46 0.26 1.97 9.34
C GLY A 46 -0.13 0.51 9.09
N PHE A 47 0.65 -0.16 8.27
CA PHE A 47 0.44 -1.58 7.99
C PHE A 47 0.44 -2.40 9.28
N ASP A 48 1.30 -2.02 10.24
CA ASP A 48 1.45 -2.76 11.49
C ASP A 48 0.27 -2.57 12.45
N SER A 49 -0.70 -1.72 12.12
CA SER A 49 -1.94 -1.63 12.88
C SER A 49 -2.94 -2.73 12.52
N LEU A 50 -2.69 -3.46 11.43
CA LEU A 50 -3.53 -4.59 11.04
C LEU A 50 -3.31 -5.76 12.01
N THR A 51 -4.28 -6.68 12.06
CA THR A 51 -4.13 -7.88 12.87
C THR A 51 -3.02 -8.77 12.31
N GLU A 52 -2.48 -9.64 13.14
CA GLU A 52 -1.40 -10.55 12.72
C GLU A 52 -1.86 -11.44 11.56
N GLU A 53 -3.10 -11.91 11.58
CA GLU A 53 -3.64 -12.77 10.53
C GLU A 53 -3.65 -12.05 9.19
N VAL A 54 -4.10 -10.81 9.19
CA VAL A 54 -4.17 -10.01 7.97
C VAL A 54 -2.76 -9.71 7.47
N LYS A 55 -1.85 -9.29 8.35
CA LYS A 55 -0.47 -9.01 7.97
C LYS A 55 0.21 -10.23 7.35
N CYS A 56 0.10 -11.38 8.01
CA CYS A 56 0.71 -12.62 7.49
C CYS A 56 0.13 -12.99 6.14
N PHE A 57 -1.17 -12.84 5.96
CA PHE A 57 -1.81 -13.13 4.69
C PHE A 57 -1.26 -12.25 3.56
N LEU A 58 -1.19 -10.94 3.81
CA LEU A 58 -0.78 -9.98 2.80
C LEU A 58 0.71 -10.08 2.46
N VAL A 59 1.55 -10.28 3.47
CA VAL A 59 3.00 -10.36 3.28
C VAL A 59 3.37 -11.51 2.34
N LYS A 60 2.66 -12.63 2.41
CA LYS A 60 2.91 -13.77 1.52
C LYS A 60 2.63 -13.43 0.06
N LYS A 61 1.85 -12.40 -0.20
CA LYS A 61 1.46 -11.99 -1.54
C LYS A 61 2.23 -10.76 -2.03
N MET A 62 3.11 -10.21 -1.20
CA MET A 62 3.96 -9.08 -1.56
C MET A 62 5.40 -9.56 -1.73
N ARG A 63 6.22 -8.74 -2.39
CA ARG A 63 7.61 -9.07 -2.69
C ARG A 63 8.55 -8.20 -1.89
N GLY A 64 9.57 -8.83 -1.28
CA GLY A 64 10.67 -8.10 -0.66
C GLY A 64 10.35 -7.43 0.67
N VAL A 65 9.17 -7.66 1.21
CA VAL A 65 8.81 -7.12 2.53
C VAL A 65 9.57 -7.90 3.59
N LYS A 66 10.19 -7.18 4.50
CA LYS A 66 11.00 -7.76 5.57
C LYS A 66 10.33 -7.57 6.92
N TYR A 67 10.50 -8.55 7.79
CA TYR A 67 10.03 -8.47 9.15
C TYR A 67 11.21 -8.14 10.07
N LEU A 68 11.08 -7.07 10.84
CA LEU A 68 12.09 -6.66 11.83
C LEU A 68 11.61 -7.12 13.20
N SER A 69 12.15 -8.23 13.69
CA SER A 69 11.71 -8.82 14.94
C SER A 69 11.93 -7.90 16.15
N GLU A 70 12.97 -7.08 16.11
CA GLU A 70 13.26 -6.14 17.20
C GLU A 70 12.14 -5.12 17.39
N ASP A 71 11.55 -4.66 16.31
CA ASP A 71 10.48 -3.66 16.34
C ASP A 71 9.10 -4.26 16.17
N ASN A 72 9.02 -5.56 15.87
CA ASN A 72 7.78 -6.25 15.55
C ASN A 72 7.04 -5.55 14.41
N LYS A 73 7.78 -5.16 13.36
CA LYS A 73 7.25 -4.40 12.23
C LYS A 73 7.70 -4.96 10.90
N TYR A 74 6.88 -4.74 9.90
CA TYR A 74 7.21 -5.07 8.52
C TYR A 74 7.70 -3.82 7.82
N SER A 75 8.65 -3.98 6.89
CA SER A 75 9.25 -2.86 6.18
C SER A 75 9.60 -3.24 4.75
N TYR A 76 9.76 -2.23 3.93
CA TYR A 76 10.30 -2.35 2.58
C TYR A 76 11.14 -1.10 2.33
N ASP A 77 12.32 -1.26 1.71
CA ASP A 77 13.23 -0.14 1.46
C ASP A 77 13.53 0.64 2.74
N GLU A 78 13.67 -0.08 3.85
CA GLU A 78 13.91 0.50 5.17
C GLU A 78 12.84 1.50 5.60
N SER A 79 11.65 1.38 5.03
CA SER A 79 10.54 2.26 5.34
C SER A 79 9.40 1.47 5.95
N GLN A 80 8.67 2.14 6.84
CA GLN A 80 7.39 1.64 7.31
C GLN A 80 6.44 1.47 6.12
N LEU A 81 5.54 0.50 6.22
CA LEU A 81 4.50 0.30 5.23
C LEU A 81 3.21 1.02 5.64
N TYR A 82 2.54 1.57 4.66
CA TYR A 82 1.25 2.26 4.84
C TYR A 82 0.19 1.58 4.00
N VAL A 83 -1.05 1.64 4.47
CA VAL A 83 -2.19 1.06 3.76
C VAL A 83 -3.23 2.14 3.53
N SER A 84 -3.64 2.30 2.28
CA SER A 84 -4.72 3.20 1.91
C SER A 84 -5.87 2.36 1.37
N LYS A 85 -7.05 2.49 1.97
CA LYS A 85 -8.26 1.79 1.51
C LYS A 85 -8.99 2.63 0.51
N ASN A 86 -9.39 2.01 -0.59
CA ASN A 86 -10.08 2.70 -1.67
C ASN A 86 -11.24 1.86 -2.18
N THR A 87 -12.33 2.54 -2.53
CA THR A 87 -13.45 1.91 -3.21
C THR A 87 -13.57 2.55 -4.58
N CYS A 88 -13.60 1.73 -5.63
CA CYS A 88 -13.78 2.26 -6.97
C CYS A 88 -15.20 2.82 -7.09
N GLN A 89 -15.32 4.08 -7.48
CA GLN A 89 -16.62 4.73 -7.58
C GLN A 89 -17.44 4.25 -8.78
N ASN A 90 -16.77 3.67 -9.77
CA ASN A 90 -17.45 3.13 -10.95
C ASN A 90 -18.04 1.74 -10.74
N CYS A 91 -17.21 0.80 -10.29
CA CYS A 91 -17.63 -0.61 -10.18
C CYS A 91 -17.81 -1.05 -8.72
N LEU A 92 -17.56 -0.16 -7.76
CA LEU A 92 -17.75 -0.37 -6.33
C LEU A 92 -16.92 -1.49 -5.72
N LYS A 93 -15.87 -1.91 -6.38
CA LYS A 93 -14.94 -2.89 -5.80
C LYS A 93 -14.05 -2.24 -4.76
N TYR A 94 -13.66 -3.03 -3.75
CA TYR A 94 -12.77 -2.59 -2.69
C TYR A 94 -11.33 -2.89 -3.03
N PHE A 95 -10.45 -1.93 -2.73
CA PHE A 95 -9.01 -2.10 -2.91
C PHE A 95 -8.26 -1.59 -1.69
N SER A 96 -7.10 -2.17 -1.44
CA SER A 96 -6.16 -1.68 -0.43
C SER A 96 -4.79 -1.58 -1.06
N THR A 97 -4.22 -0.39 -0.99
CA THR A 97 -2.90 -0.11 -1.58
C THR A 97 -1.87 -0.09 -0.47
N VAL A 98 -0.80 -0.88 -0.62
CA VAL A 98 0.30 -0.91 0.35
C VAL A 98 1.50 -0.22 -0.29
N PHE A 99 2.04 0.76 0.41
CA PHE A 99 3.13 1.56 -0.12
C PHE A 99 4.07 2.01 0.99
N THR A 100 5.26 2.45 0.58
CA THR A 100 6.24 3.08 1.49
C THR A 100 6.26 4.57 1.22
N TYR A 101 6.73 5.32 2.22
CA TYR A 101 6.96 6.74 2.04
C TYR A 101 7.95 7.18 3.10
N LYS A 102 9.16 7.57 2.67
CA LYS A 102 10.18 8.01 3.62
C LYS A 102 11.02 9.14 3.05
N GLU A 103 11.50 9.97 3.95
CA GLU A 103 12.47 10.99 3.61
C GLU A 103 13.85 10.34 3.60
N VAL A 104 14.54 10.39 2.44
CA VAL A 104 15.88 9.79 2.29
C VAL A 104 16.98 10.82 2.46
N GLN A 105 16.68 12.09 2.19
CA GLN A 105 17.52 13.24 2.41
C GLN A 105 16.61 14.42 2.66
N SER A 106 17.16 15.54 3.13
CA SER A 106 16.35 16.72 3.38
C SER A 106 15.47 17.07 2.17
N ALA A 107 14.17 17.11 2.38
CA ALA A 107 13.15 17.39 1.37
C ALA A 107 13.13 16.42 0.18
N ARG A 108 13.78 15.27 0.31
CA ARG A 108 13.81 14.27 -0.74
C ARG A 108 13.17 12.98 -0.24
N TYR A 109 12.18 12.48 -0.96
CA TYR A 109 11.35 11.35 -0.54
C TYR A 109 11.40 10.21 -1.54
N ARG A 110 11.16 9.01 -1.05
CA ARG A 110 11.06 7.83 -1.89
C ARG A 110 9.81 7.05 -1.55
N LEU A 111 9.05 6.68 -2.58
CA LEU A 111 7.80 5.97 -2.45
C LEU A 111 7.81 4.76 -3.38
N TYR A 112 7.65 3.57 -2.80
CA TYR A 112 7.43 2.35 -3.55
C TYR A 112 6.00 1.89 -3.37
N LEU A 113 5.40 1.45 -4.47
CA LEU A 113 4.14 0.73 -4.42
C LEU A 113 4.47 -0.76 -4.28
N VAL A 114 4.02 -1.38 -3.20
CA VAL A 114 4.43 -2.74 -2.82
C VAL A 114 3.28 -3.73 -2.96
N GLY A 115 2.05 -3.28 -2.82
CA GLY A 115 0.88 -4.13 -2.98
C GLY A 115 -0.33 -3.34 -3.42
N PHE A 116 -1.17 -3.97 -4.22
CA PHE A 116 -2.43 -3.39 -4.67
C PHE A 116 -3.47 -4.52 -4.63
N PHE A 117 -4.16 -4.60 -3.50
CA PHE A 117 -5.01 -5.76 -3.20
C PHE A 117 -6.46 -5.46 -3.55
N GLU A 118 -7.04 -6.33 -4.36
CA GLU A 118 -8.47 -6.31 -4.64
C GLU A 118 -9.17 -7.18 -3.60
N GLY A 119 -10.22 -6.64 -2.98
CA GLY A 119 -11.01 -7.33 -1.99
C GLY A 119 -11.06 -6.59 -0.67
N ASP A 120 -11.99 -6.99 0.18
CA ASP A 120 -12.17 -6.38 1.50
C ASP A 120 -11.30 -7.12 2.52
N LEU A 121 -10.32 -6.43 3.09
CA LEU A 121 -9.40 -7.03 4.07
C LEU A 121 -10.13 -7.57 5.30
N LYS A 122 -11.31 -7.05 5.61
CA LYS A 122 -12.12 -7.54 6.73
C LYS A 122 -12.57 -8.99 6.55
N GLN A 123 -12.53 -9.48 5.32
CA GLN A 123 -12.89 -10.87 5.02
C GLN A 123 -11.79 -11.87 5.31
N ILE A 124 -10.57 -11.40 5.58
CA ILE A 124 -9.46 -12.27 5.93
C ILE A 124 -9.71 -12.82 7.34
N LYS A 125 -9.80 -14.14 7.43
CA LYS A 125 -10.02 -14.83 8.70
C LYS A 125 -8.94 -15.86 8.93
N HIS A 126 -8.78 -16.22 10.18
CA HIS A 126 -7.81 -17.23 10.62
C HIS A 126 -8.50 -18.46 11.17
#